data_1f1a355aefcefe2f87f924763460361d
#
_entry.id   1f1a355aefcefe2f87f924763460361d
#
_cell.length_a   1.000
_cell.length_b   1.000
_cell.length_c   1.000
_cell.angle_alpha   90.00
_cell.angle_beta   90.00
_cell.angle_gamma   90.00
#
_symmetry.space_group_name_H-M   'P 1'
#
loop_
_entity.id
_entity.type
_entity.pdbx_description
1 polymer ?
#
loop_
_entity_poly.entity_id
_entity_poly.type
_entity_poly.pdbx_seq_one_letter_code
_entity_poly.pdbx_strand_id
1 'polypeptide(L)'
;MDKDELFASYHGRKIAIYGLGTETQRVLSDFEDRFEMVGILDGFREEGEMYGKAIIPFEEAVKNGVELIIVAARPGSCKAIAKRIGNRCRECGIALLDLRGKDLLARTKIVYDFSDVNGVTKVQLRQKIADA
;
A
#
# COMPACT_ATOMS: atom_id res chain seq x y z
N MET A 1 2.84 -6.79 -18.00
CA MET A 1 4.08 -6.28 -17.40
C MET A 1 4.62 -7.30 -16.40
N ASP A 2 5.89 -7.57 -16.47
CA ASP A 2 6.56 -8.49 -15.55
C ASP A 2 6.60 -7.92 -14.14
N LYS A 3 6.49 -8.79 -13.14
CA LYS A 3 6.57 -8.37 -11.74
C LYS A 3 7.89 -7.69 -11.43
N ASP A 4 8.97 -8.11 -12.06
CA ASP A 4 10.27 -7.47 -11.88
C ASP A 4 10.25 -6.01 -12.31
N GLU A 5 9.56 -5.71 -13.39
CA GLU A 5 9.46 -4.33 -13.88
C GLU A 5 8.58 -3.48 -12.97
N LEU A 6 7.49 -4.08 -12.46
CA LEU A 6 6.55 -3.35 -11.60
C LEU A 6 7.21 -2.83 -10.33
N PHE A 7 8.13 -3.60 -9.79
CA PHE A 7 8.74 -3.28 -8.49
C PHE A 7 10.25 -3.03 -8.59
N ALA A 8 10.76 -2.81 -9.80
CA ALA A 8 12.21 -2.68 -10.02
C ALA A 8 12.86 -1.58 -9.18
N SER A 9 12.16 -0.48 -8.97
CA SER A 9 12.69 0.64 -8.19
C SER A 9 12.88 0.30 -6.71
N TYR A 10 12.28 -0.79 -6.26
CA TYR A 10 12.37 -1.21 -4.85
C TYR A 10 13.29 -2.41 -4.64
N HIS A 11 13.97 -2.90 -5.67
CA HIS A 11 14.89 -4.02 -5.52
C HIS A 11 15.97 -3.70 -4.49
N GLY A 12 16.23 -4.65 -3.59
CA GLY A 12 17.20 -4.47 -2.52
C GLY A 12 16.71 -3.62 -1.35
N ARG A 13 15.49 -3.09 -1.44
CA ARG A 13 14.94 -2.26 -0.38
C ARG A 13 14.13 -3.09 0.60
N LYS A 14 13.85 -2.51 1.76
CA LYS A 14 13.07 -3.17 2.80
C LYS A 14 11.60 -3.06 2.50
N ILE A 15 10.92 -4.19 2.45
CA ILE A 15 9.49 -4.21 2.18
C ILE A 15 8.76 -5.08 3.21
N ALA A 16 7.46 -4.87 3.31
CA ALA A 16 6.57 -5.73 4.07
C ALA A 16 5.38 -6.09 3.17
N ILE A 17 4.68 -7.16 3.53
CA ILE A 17 3.51 -7.59 2.80
C ILE A 17 2.31 -7.48 3.73
N TYR A 18 1.21 -6.96 3.23
CA TYR A 18 -0.03 -6.88 3.99
C TYR A 18 -0.97 -7.99 3.54
N GLY A 19 -1.29 -8.90 4.46
CA GLY A 19 -2.21 -10.01 4.22
C GLY A 19 -1.65 -11.34 4.68
N LEU A 20 -2.53 -12.26 5.02
CA LEU A 20 -2.18 -13.59 5.50
C LEU A 20 -2.68 -14.73 4.60
N GLY A 21 -3.22 -14.42 3.45
CA GLY A 21 -3.77 -15.41 2.54
C GLY A 21 -2.74 -16.07 1.65
N THR A 22 -3.22 -16.89 0.73
CA THR A 22 -2.35 -17.61 -0.22
C THR A 22 -1.62 -16.67 -1.16
N GLU A 23 -2.18 -15.50 -1.42
CA GLU A 23 -1.51 -14.48 -2.23
C GLU A 23 -0.19 -14.06 -1.59
N THR A 24 -0.18 -13.93 -0.26
CA THR A 24 1.02 -13.58 0.49
C THR A 24 2.10 -14.62 0.29
N GLN A 25 1.75 -15.90 0.36
CA GLN A 25 2.71 -16.98 0.15
C GLN A 25 3.34 -16.90 -1.24
N ARG A 26 2.53 -16.61 -2.25
CA ARG A 26 3.01 -16.48 -3.61
C ARG A 26 3.96 -15.30 -3.76
N VAL A 27 3.61 -14.17 -3.18
CA VAL A 27 4.46 -12.98 -3.24
C VAL A 27 5.79 -13.23 -2.56
N LEU A 28 5.78 -13.86 -1.39
CA LEU A 28 7.02 -14.21 -0.71
C LEU A 28 7.91 -15.07 -1.58
N SER A 29 7.33 -16.08 -2.21
CA SER A 29 8.07 -16.98 -3.09
C SER A 29 8.66 -16.25 -4.30
N ASP A 30 7.88 -15.33 -4.90
CA ASP A 30 8.30 -14.63 -6.11
C ASP A 30 9.34 -13.54 -5.85
N PHE A 31 9.30 -12.91 -4.67
CA PHE A 31 10.07 -11.70 -4.43
C PHE A 31 11.14 -11.82 -3.35
N GLU A 32 11.23 -12.94 -2.67
CA GLU A 32 12.14 -13.08 -1.53
C GLU A 32 13.60 -12.74 -1.86
N ASP A 33 14.03 -13.09 -3.05
CA ASP A 33 15.41 -12.87 -3.48
C ASP A 33 15.70 -11.44 -3.94
N ARG A 34 14.65 -10.64 -4.16
CA ARG A 34 14.80 -9.31 -4.76
C ARG A 34 14.69 -8.17 -3.76
N PHE A 35 14.11 -8.46 -2.61
CA PHE A 35 13.82 -7.45 -1.58
C PHE A 35 14.28 -7.95 -0.23
N GLU A 36 14.50 -7.03 0.67
CA GLU A 36 14.67 -7.39 2.07
C GLU A 36 13.29 -7.44 2.71
N MET A 37 12.77 -8.64 2.90
CA MET A 37 11.42 -8.86 3.43
C MET A 37 11.46 -8.73 4.95
N VAL A 38 10.91 -7.64 5.47
CA VAL A 38 10.94 -7.35 6.89
C VAL A 38 9.91 -8.17 7.67
N GLY A 39 8.71 -8.32 7.13
CA GLY A 39 7.67 -9.06 7.81
C GLY A 39 6.33 -8.93 7.13
N ILE A 40 5.31 -9.46 7.81
CA ILE A 40 3.94 -9.47 7.31
C ILE A 40 3.08 -8.60 8.23
N LEU A 41 2.22 -7.79 7.62
CA LEU A 41 1.25 -6.98 8.33
C LEU A 41 -0.14 -7.57 8.15
N ASP A 42 -0.98 -7.41 9.14
CA ASP A 42 -2.36 -7.83 9.06
C ASP A 42 -3.24 -6.89 9.90
N GLY A 43 -4.51 -6.79 9.54
CA GLY A 43 -5.43 -5.90 10.25
C GLY A 43 -5.87 -6.41 11.62
N PHE A 44 -5.66 -7.70 11.88
CA PHE A 44 -6.19 -8.36 13.07
C PHE A 44 -5.13 -9.04 13.92
N ARG A 45 -3.93 -9.21 13.39
CA ARG A 45 -2.84 -9.87 14.09
C ARG A 45 -1.60 -9.01 14.05
N GLU A 46 -0.91 -8.94 15.18
CA GLU A 46 0.31 -8.14 15.29
C GLU A 46 1.48 -8.96 15.80
N GLU A 47 1.29 -10.26 15.96
CA GLU A 47 2.35 -11.15 16.42
C GLU A 47 2.18 -12.54 15.81
N GLY A 48 3.20 -13.34 15.91
CA GLY A 48 3.20 -14.69 15.38
C GLY A 48 4.03 -14.80 14.11
N GLU A 49 3.81 -15.87 13.38
CA GLU A 49 4.55 -16.17 12.17
C GLU A 49 3.65 -16.81 11.13
N MET A 50 3.90 -16.50 9.89
CA MET A 50 3.18 -17.10 8.76
C MET A 50 4.15 -17.21 7.59
N TYR A 51 4.18 -18.37 6.96
CA TYR A 51 5.03 -18.63 5.79
C TYR A 51 6.52 -18.34 6.06
N GLY A 52 6.98 -18.57 7.29
CA GLY A 52 8.36 -18.35 7.66
C GLY A 52 8.74 -16.92 7.94
N LYS A 53 7.76 -16.01 7.98
CA LYS A 53 8.01 -14.59 8.25
C LYS A 53 7.23 -14.15 9.48
N ALA A 54 7.79 -13.22 10.24
CA ALA A 54 7.13 -12.69 11.42
C ALA A 54 5.95 -11.81 11.03
N ILE A 55 4.88 -11.91 11.79
CA ILE A 55 3.75 -10.97 11.70
C ILE A 55 4.08 -9.84 12.65
N ILE A 56 4.11 -8.61 12.15
CA ILE A 56 4.54 -7.44 12.93
C ILE A 56 3.49 -6.34 12.87
N PRO A 57 3.43 -5.48 13.89
CA PRO A 57 2.57 -4.30 13.83
C PRO A 57 3.15 -3.25 12.88
N PHE A 58 2.31 -2.34 12.43
CA PHE A 58 2.74 -1.28 11.51
C PHE A 58 3.90 -0.47 12.09
N GLU A 59 3.85 -0.15 13.37
CA GLU A 59 4.88 0.64 14.03
C GLU A 59 6.25 -0.02 13.94
N GLU A 60 6.29 -1.35 14.01
CA GLU A 60 7.54 -2.06 13.91
C GLU A 60 8.07 -2.05 12.48
N ALA A 61 7.19 -2.10 11.49
CA ALA A 61 7.58 -1.96 10.10
C ALA A 61 8.24 -0.60 9.86
N VAL A 62 7.66 0.46 10.41
CA VAL A 62 8.22 1.80 10.33
C VAL A 62 9.60 1.85 11.00
N LYS A 63 9.70 1.31 12.18
CA LYS A 63 10.94 1.30 12.95
C LYS A 63 12.05 0.56 12.22
N ASN A 64 11.70 -0.49 11.51
CA ASN A 64 12.67 -1.30 10.76
C ASN A 64 13.02 -0.71 9.38
N GLY A 65 12.44 0.41 9.02
CA GLY A 65 12.79 1.11 7.79
C GLY A 65 12.12 0.58 6.53
N VAL A 66 10.93 0.00 6.67
CA VAL A 66 10.18 -0.45 5.50
C VAL A 66 9.88 0.72 4.56
N GLU A 67 10.14 0.56 3.29
CA GLU A 67 9.92 1.60 2.29
C GLU A 67 8.71 1.32 1.41
N LEU A 68 8.26 0.08 1.35
CA LEU A 68 7.14 -0.34 0.52
C LEU A 68 6.33 -1.41 1.25
N ILE A 69 5.02 -1.28 1.20
CA ILE A 69 4.10 -2.32 1.62
C ILE A 69 3.35 -2.81 0.38
N ILE A 70 3.44 -4.11 0.11
CA ILE A 70 2.70 -4.73 -0.98
C ILE A 70 1.44 -5.36 -0.39
N VAL A 71 0.28 -4.94 -0.87
CA VAL A 71 -0.98 -5.48 -0.39
C VAL A 71 -1.35 -6.72 -1.19
N ALA A 72 -1.24 -7.88 -0.56
CA ALA A 72 -1.56 -9.16 -1.17
C ALA A 72 -3.01 -9.52 -0.88
N ALA A 73 -3.93 -8.84 -1.53
CA ALA A 73 -5.36 -8.99 -1.28
C ALA A 73 -6.16 -8.72 -2.55
N ARG A 74 -7.44 -9.07 -2.50
CA ARG A 74 -8.35 -8.80 -3.60
C ARG A 74 -8.59 -7.29 -3.75
N PRO A 75 -8.96 -6.83 -4.95
CA PRO A 75 -9.14 -5.39 -5.17
C PRO A 75 -10.08 -4.71 -4.17
N GLY A 76 -11.17 -5.35 -3.79
CA GLY A 76 -12.08 -4.77 -2.80
C GLY A 76 -11.44 -4.63 -1.43
N SER A 77 -10.64 -5.61 -1.03
CA SER A 77 -9.91 -5.56 0.23
C SER A 77 -8.80 -4.53 0.19
N CYS A 78 -8.19 -4.31 -0.97
CA CYS A 78 -7.16 -3.30 -1.12
C CYS A 78 -7.68 -1.90 -0.78
N LYS A 79 -8.91 -1.59 -1.17
CA LYS A 79 -9.52 -0.30 -0.81
C LYS A 79 -9.68 -0.14 0.69
N ALA A 80 -10.15 -1.19 1.36
CA ALA A 80 -10.33 -1.15 2.80
C ALA A 80 -9.01 -1.00 3.53
N ILE A 81 -7.99 -1.71 3.07
CA ILE A 81 -6.65 -1.63 3.64
C ILE A 81 -6.05 -0.24 3.44
N ALA A 82 -6.18 0.31 2.24
CA ALA A 82 -5.69 1.65 1.95
C ALA A 82 -6.37 2.69 2.83
N LYS A 83 -7.65 2.51 3.12
CA LYS A 83 -8.39 3.38 4.01
C LYS A 83 -7.87 3.27 5.45
N ARG A 84 -7.51 2.06 5.86
CA ARG A 84 -7.06 1.79 7.23
C ARG A 84 -5.67 2.33 7.51
N ILE A 85 -4.72 2.10 6.60
CA ILE A 85 -3.31 2.43 6.86
C ILE A 85 -2.75 3.49 5.91
N GLY A 86 -3.50 3.95 4.93
CA GLY A 86 -2.99 4.86 3.91
C GLY A 86 -2.41 6.14 4.47
N ASN A 87 -3.11 6.78 5.40
CA ASN A 87 -2.61 8.03 5.99
C ASN A 87 -1.31 7.82 6.77
N ARG A 88 -1.22 6.70 7.48
CA ARG A 88 0.00 6.36 8.21
C ARG A 88 1.17 6.12 7.25
N CYS A 89 0.90 5.47 6.13
CA CYS A 89 1.92 5.28 5.10
C CYS A 89 2.40 6.63 4.55
N ARG A 90 1.47 7.54 4.27
CA ARG A 90 1.83 8.87 3.77
C ARG A 90 2.69 9.64 4.78
N GLU A 91 2.32 9.59 6.04
CA GLU A 91 3.06 10.27 7.10
C GLU A 91 4.46 9.71 7.27
N CYS A 92 4.64 8.42 7.05
CA CYS A 92 5.92 7.75 7.24
C CYS A 92 6.74 7.64 5.96
N GLY A 93 6.21 8.10 4.84
CA GLY A 93 6.91 8.00 3.56
C GLY A 93 6.99 6.59 3.00
N ILE A 94 6.05 5.72 3.36
CA ILE A 94 6.01 4.34 2.89
C ILE A 94 5.07 4.25 1.70
N ALA A 95 5.54 3.65 0.61
CA ALA A 95 4.68 3.39 -0.55
C ALA A 95 3.74 2.21 -0.25
N LEU A 96 2.55 2.26 -0.79
CA LEU A 96 1.55 1.20 -0.62
C LEU A 96 1.04 0.81 -2.00
N LEU A 97 1.42 -0.38 -2.45
CA LEU A 97 1.09 -0.86 -3.79
C LEU A 97 0.32 -2.17 -3.70
N ASP A 98 -0.53 -2.43 -4.69
CA ASP A 98 -1.16 -3.74 -4.80
C ASP A 98 -0.27 -4.69 -5.61
N LEU A 99 -0.76 -5.90 -5.87
CA LEU A 99 0.00 -6.92 -6.60
C LEU A 99 0.25 -6.57 -8.07
N ARG A 100 -0.46 -5.59 -8.59
CA ARG A 100 -0.28 -5.11 -9.95
C ARG A 100 0.62 -3.88 -10.03
N GLY A 101 1.12 -3.43 -8.88
CA GLY A 101 1.93 -2.23 -8.81
C GLY A 101 1.12 -0.95 -8.77
N LYS A 102 -0.19 -1.03 -8.60
CA LYS A 102 -1.03 0.15 -8.50
C LYS A 102 -0.77 0.86 -7.17
N ASP A 103 -0.55 2.16 -7.24
CA ASP A 103 -0.33 2.99 -6.05
C ASP A 103 -1.67 3.21 -5.34
N LEU A 104 -1.80 2.61 -4.17
CA LEU A 104 -3.01 2.70 -3.37
C LEU A 104 -3.10 4.01 -2.59
N LEU A 105 -2.03 4.78 -2.56
CA LEU A 105 -2.02 6.10 -1.93
C LEU A 105 -2.33 7.21 -2.91
N ALA A 106 -2.35 6.92 -4.20
CA ALA A 106 -2.66 7.91 -5.22
C ALA A 106 -4.08 8.40 -5.02
N ARG A 107 -4.23 9.71 -4.88
CA ARG A 107 -5.55 10.30 -4.77
C ARG A 107 -6.17 10.38 -6.14
N THR A 108 -7.45 10.09 -6.21
CA THR A 108 -8.20 10.29 -7.44
C THR A 108 -8.14 11.75 -7.80
N LYS A 109 -7.59 12.02 -8.96
CA LYS A 109 -7.51 13.39 -9.43
C LYS A 109 -8.82 13.71 -10.12
N ILE A 110 -9.69 14.40 -9.41
CA ILE A 110 -10.93 14.85 -10.00
C ILE A 110 -10.66 16.20 -10.64
N VAL A 111 -10.80 16.25 -11.94
CA VAL A 111 -10.64 17.48 -12.68
C VAL A 111 -11.98 18.19 -12.69
N TYR A 112 -12.04 19.35 -12.07
CA TYR A 112 -13.22 20.16 -12.11
C TYR A 112 -13.10 21.14 -13.27
N ASP A 113 -14.09 21.15 -14.10
CA ASP A 113 -14.15 22.12 -15.14
C ASP A 113 -14.79 23.39 -14.59
N PHE A 114 -13.94 24.30 -14.25
CA PHE A 114 -14.39 25.56 -13.64
C PHE A 114 -15.09 26.48 -14.61
N SER A 115 -15.07 26.17 -15.89
CA SER A 115 -15.77 26.98 -16.88
C SER A 115 -17.24 26.65 -16.94
N ASP A 116 -17.63 25.45 -16.53
CA ASP A 116 -19.01 24.99 -16.64
C ASP A 116 -19.89 25.39 -15.48
N VAL A 117 -19.31 25.84 -14.41
CA VAL A 117 -20.02 25.99 -13.16
C VAL A 117 -19.71 27.35 -12.57
N ASN A 118 -20.66 27.88 -11.88
CA ASN A 118 -20.40 29.04 -11.07
C ASN A 118 -19.38 28.66 -10.00
N GLY A 119 -18.48 29.54 -9.70
CA GLY A 119 -17.38 29.26 -8.80
C GLY A 119 -17.76 28.62 -7.49
N VAL A 120 -18.92 28.90 -6.98
CA VAL A 120 -19.37 28.38 -5.68
C VAL A 120 -19.38 26.87 -5.63
N THR A 121 -20.01 26.24 -6.60
CA THR A 121 -20.11 24.78 -6.61
C THR A 121 -18.73 24.13 -6.68
N LYS A 122 -17.85 24.74 -7.41
CA LYS A 122 -16.51 24.18 -7.58
C LYS A 122 -15.69 24.17 -6.31
N VAL A 123 -15.85 25.20 -5.50
CA VAL A 123 -15.13 25.30 -4.25
C VAL A 123 -15.49 24.10 -3.34
N GLN A 124 -16.75 23.77 -3.26
CA GLN A 124 -17.19 22.67 -2.41
C GLN A 124 -16.64 21.35 -2.90
N LEU A 125 -16.60 21.14 -4.19
CA LEU A 125 -16.10 19.92 -4.76
C LEU A 125 -14.62 19.75 -4.51
N ARG A 126 -13.85 20.82 -4.58
CA ARG A 126 -12.43 20.75 -4.33
C ARG A 126 -12.10 20.31 -2.93
N GLN A 127 -12.88 20.66 -1.95
CA GLN A 127 -12.65 20.23 -0.59
C GLN A 127 -12.74 18.72 -0.47
N LYS A 128 -13.67 18.10 -1.19
CA LYS A 128 -13.79 16.66 -1.18
C LYS A 128 -12.56 15.99 -1.75
N ILE A 129 -11.95 16.58 -2.74
CA ILE A 129 -10.74 16.02 -3.31
C ILE A 129 -9.59 16.14 -2.35
N ALA A 130 -9.47 17.25 -1.69
CA ALA A 130 -8.38 17.47 -0.75
C ALA A 130 -8.40 16.44 0.39
N ASP A 131 -9.57 15.95 0.74
CA ASP A 131 -9.77 14.98 1.78
C ASP A 131 -9.59 13.54 1.31
N ALA A 132 -9.46 13.33 0.03
CA ALA A 132 -9.36 12.00 -0.53
C ALA A 132 -8.03 11.31 -0.23
#